data_06a1b8632d31fa356e228443726cdd46
#
_entry.id   06a1b8632d31fa356e228443726cdd46
#
_cell.length_a   1.000
_cell.length_b   1.000
_cell.length_c   1.000
_cell.angle_alpha   90.00
_cell.angle_beta   90.00
_cell.angle_gamma   90.00
#
_symmetry.space_group_name_H-M   'P 1'
#
loop_
_entity.id
_entity.type
_entity.pdbx_description
1 polymer ?
#
loop_
_entity_poly.entity_id
_entity_poly.type
_entity_poly.pdbx_seq_one_letter_code
_entity_poly.pdbx_strand_id
1 'polypeptide(L)'
;MTTDLDQLAALPDEQKSQIAKDVLDSLGIQFKRQIRDELIIPCPVGQFHNDQERNPTAALNFKKLLFNCLGCDSSGTILWLIATVRGDITIDEAREWLLGEAGLTRAVGLPDMLAFFDALYTPKTRPPMPVYSPRMLERWRSVPDYIVRERGIPIETCERMDICLDPDGFMGPPEARVRTGPRAVIPHYWDGQLVGWQSRRLPGADPSTPKYLSTPGFPRDETIFGREYLRSEVVVVESPMSQLRHQHHSSIEATFGAVVTDEQIEELVRGRKKLIWFMDNDTAGWRAVAGRTFNGRFFPGAPERASRWCQNWVVQSPFAADPAEMSDELYHVLVTEYVVPWQVWEQPKVLYCHRCFQRAHPGACRG
;
A
#
# COMPACT_ATOMS: atom_id res chain seq x y z
N MET A 1 -29.43 -12.56 -5.84
CA MET A 1 -28.84 -13.81 -6.37
C MET A 1 -27.42 -13.86 -5.83
N THR A 2 -27.11 -14.84 -5.02
CA THR A 2 -25.78 -15.03 -4.38
C THR A 2 -24.83 -15.57 -5.44
N THR A 3 -23.64 -15.01 -5.51
CA THR A 3 -22.57 -15.43 -6.43
C THR A 3 -21.87 -16.70 -5.93
N ASP A 4 -21.18 -17.47 -6.78
CA ASP A 4 -20.49 -18.72 -6.37
C ASP A 4 -19.31 -18.50 -5.44
N LEU A 5 -18.66 -17.31 -5.45
CA LEU A 5 -17.74 -16.91 -4.38
C LEU A 5 -18.52 -16.63 -3.08
N ASP A 6 -19.74 -16.10 -3.17
CA ASP A 6 -20.61 -15.99 -2.01
C ASP A 6 -21.07 -17.37 -1.55
N GLN A 7 -21.23 -18.34 -2.46
CA GLN A 7 -21.51 -19.74 -2.11
C GLN A 7 -20.27 -20.44 -1.53
N LEU A 8 -19.08 -20.27 -2.15
CA LEU A 8 -17.82 -20.67 -1.52
C LEU A 8 -17.57 -19.91 -0.22
N ALA A 9 -17.88 -18.62 -0.17
CA ALA A 9 -17.82 -17.82 1.04
C ALA A 9 -18.88 -18.23 2.08
N ALA A 10 -20.01 -18.75 1.64
CA ALA A 10 -21.09 -19.27 2.48
C ALA A 10 -20.88 -20.72 2.93
N LEU A 11 -19.93 -21.46 2.34
CA LEU A 11 -19.60 -22.82 2.79
C LEU A 11 -19.10 -22.80 4.25
N PRO A 12 -19.37 -23.86 5.00
CA PRO A 12 -18.75 -24.05 6.31
C PRO A 12 -17.23 -24.02 6.23
N ASP A 13 -16.57 -23.47 7.23
CA ASP A 13 -15.11 -23.34 7.27
C ASP A 13 -14.37 -24.67 7.07
N GLU A 14 -14.95 -25.76 7.52
CA GLU A 14 -14.42 -27.11 7.32
C GLU A 14 -14.38 -27.49 5.83
N GLN A 15 -15.44 -27.19 5.07
CA GLN A 15 -15.50 -27.46 3.64
C GLN A 15 -14.53 -26.57 2.86
N LYS A 16 -14.43 -25.30 3.21
CA LYS A 16 -13.41 -24.39 2.63
C LYS A 16 -12.00 -24.90 2.88
N SER A 17 -11.73 -25.34 4.10
CA SER A 17 -10.42 -25.91 4.46
C SER A 17 -10.13 -27.17 3.64
N GLN A 18 -11.13 -28.03 3.43
CA GLN A 18 -10.95 -29.24 2.63
C GLN A 18 -10.68 -28.90 1.16
N ILE A 19 -11.47 -28.02 0.56
CA ILE A 19 -11.27 -27.55 -0.82
C ILE A 19 -9.86 -26.97 -1.01
N ALA A 20 -9.42 -26.13 -0.07
CA ALA A 20 -8.07 -25.54 -0.13
C ALA A 20 -6.98 -26.62 -0.05
N LYS A 21 -7.16 -27.66 0.76
CA LYS A 21 -6.22 -28.80 0.87
C LYS A 21 -6.20 -29.63 -0.40
N ASP A 22 -7.39 -29.94 -0.95
CA ASP A 22 -7.51 -30.71 -2.19
C ASP A 22 -6.84 -29.98 -3.38
N VAL A 23 -7.01 -28.65 -3.46
CA VAL A 23 -6.32 -27.82 -4.43
C VAL A 23 -4.81 -27.88 -4.27
N LEU A 24 -4.31 -27.74 -3.04
CA LEU A 24 -2.87 -27.82 -2.79
C LEU A 24 -2.31 -29.20 -3.16
N ASP A 25 -3.04 -30.28 -2.81
CA ASP A 25 -2.64 -31.64 -3.15
C ASP A 25 -2.60 -31.86 -4.66
N SER A 26 -3.64 -31.42 -5.40
CA SER A 26 -3.71 -31.48 -6.87
C SER A 26 -2.61 -30.67 -7.55
N LEU A 27 -2.10 -29.61 -6.90
CA LEU A 27 -0.96 -28.84 -7.35
C LEU A 27 0.40 -29.42 -6.92
N GLY A 28 0.42 -30.52 -6.18
CA GLY A 28 1.63 -31.11 -5.63
C GLY A 28 2.26 -30.30 -4.48
N ILE A 29 1.51 -29.41 -3.86
CA ILE A 29 1.98 -28.55 -2.76
C ILE A 29 1.59 -29.15 -1.42
N GLN A 30 2.56 -29.66 -0.69
CA GLN A 30 2.33 -30.17 0.66
C GLN A 30 2.28 -29.06 1.69
N PHE A 31 1.14 -28.85 2.37
CA PHE A 31 1.10 -27.95 3.51
C PHE A 31 1.80 -28.58 4.73
N LYS A 32 2.51 -27.76 5.50
CA LYS A 32 3.30 -28.24 6.66
C LYS A 32 2.50 -28.23 7.95
N ARG A 33 1.63 -27.25 8.14
CA ARG A 33 0.77 -27.09 9.33
C ARG A 33 -0.36 -26.13 9.04
N GLN A 34 -1.41 -26.19 9.83
CA GLN A 34 -2.49 -25.23 9.84
C GLN A 34 -2.37 -24.36 11.10
N ILE A 35 -2.46 -23.04 10.93
CA ILE A 35 -2.50 -22.07 12.02
C ILE A 35 -3.76 -21.23 11.83
N ARG A 36 -4.76 -21.40 12.68
CA ARG A 36 -6.08 -20.76 12.52
C ARG A 36 -6.64 -21.03 11.11
N ASP A 37 -6.83 -19.97 10.32
CA ASP A 37 -7.41 -20.01 8.98
C ASP A 37 -6.36 -20.13 7.86
N GLU A 38 -5.09 -20.28 8.24
CA GLU A 38 -3.94 -20.32 7.32
C GLU A 38 -3.39 -21.74 7.19
N LEU A 39 -3.26 -22.22 5.95
CA LEU A 39 -2.47 -23.40 5.60
C LEU A 39 -1.05 -22.93 5.27
N ILE A 40 -0.08 -23.28 6.12
CA ILE A 40 1.33 -22.90 5.92
C ILE A 40 1.97 -23.83 4.91
N ILE A 41 2.46 -23.29 3.81
CA ILE A 41 2.98 -24.02 2.68
C ILE A 41 4.39 -23.52 2.30
N PRO A 42 5.24 -24.35 1.68
CA PRO A 42 6.38 -23.87 0.94
C PRO A 42 5.91 -22.94 -0.18
N CYS A 43 6.63 -21.87 -0.47
CA CYS A 43 6.23 -20.96 -1.53
C CYS A 43 6.43 -21.63 -2.91
N PRO A 44 5.36 -21.87 -3.69
CA PRO A 44 5.50 -22.53 -4.99
C PRO A 44 5.87 -21.58 -6.12
N VAL A 45 5.96 -20.26 -5.82
CA VAL A 45 6.04 -19.21 -6.83
C VAL A 45 7.45 -18.63 -6.96
N GLY A 46 8.29 -18.78 -5.93
CA GLY A 46 9.54 -18.04 -5.85
C GLY A 46 10.74 -18.79 -6.43
N GLN A 47 11.30 -18.33 -7.53
CA GLN A 47 12.68 -18.67 -7.97
C GLN A 47 13.76 -18.23 -6.95
N PHE A 48 13.37 -17.51 -5.90
CA PHE A 48 14.24 -16.92 -4.88
C PHE A 48 14.21 -17.66 -3.54
N HIS A 49 13.41 -18.71 -3.43
CA HIS A 49 13.42 -19.59 -2.27
C HIS A 49 14.38 -20.73 -2.55
N ASN A 50 15.40 -20.89 -1.70
CA ASN A 50 16.25 -22.09 -1.75
C ASN A 50 15.34 -23.32 -1.61
N ASP A 51 15.54 -24.35 -2.44
CA ASP A 51 14.77 -25.61 -2.54
C ASP A 51 14.58 -26.39 -1.22
N GLN A 52 15.07 -25.86 -0.12
CA GLN A 52 14.96 -26.43 1.23
C GLN A 52 14.49 -25.39 2.24
N GLU A 53 13.30 -24.80 2.03
CA GLU A 53 12.68 -23.98 3.09
C GLU A 53 12.41 -24.84 4.35
N ARG A 54 13.34 -24.78 5.30
CA ARG A 54 13.13 -25.40 6.63
C ARG A 54 11.95 -24.72 7.35
N ASN A 55 11.71 -23.44 7.08
CA ASN A 55 10.61 -22.67 7.61
C ASN A 55 9.80 -22.08 6.44
N PRO A 56 8.61 -22.64 6.10
CA PRO A 56 7.78 -22.09 5.03
C PRO A 56 7.33 -20.67 5.36
N THR A 57 7.47 -19.78 4.38
CA THR A 57 7.13 -18.35 4.48
C THR A 57 5.81 -17.99 3.81
N ALA A 58 5.18 -18.97 3.14
CA ALA A 58 3.92 -18.75 2.45
C ALA A 58 2.73 -19.37 3.21
N ALA A 59 1.57 -18.77 3.00
CA ALA A 59 0.30 -19.24 3.56
C ALA A 59 -0.84 -19.08 2.55
N LEU A 60 -1.76 -20.03 2.58
CA LEU A 60 -3.06 -19.96 1.91
C LEU A 60 -4.16 -19.82 2.98
N ASN A 61 -4.81 -18.67 3.02
CA ASN A 61 -5.98 -18.45 3.87
C ASN A 61 -7.20 -19.11 3.23
N PHE A 62 -7.69 -20.20 3.84
CA PHE A 62 -8.79 -20.96 3.24
C PHE A 62 -10.15 -20.27 3.39
N LYS A 63 -10.35 -19.36 4.37
CA LYS A 63 -11.61 -18.59 4.48
C LYS A 63 -11.73 -17.52 3.41
N LYS A 64 -10.63 -16.83 3.13
CA LYS A 64 -10.57 -15.73 2.16
C LYS A 64 -10.15 -16.21 0.77
N LEU A 65 -9.65 -17.44 0.64
CA LEU A 65 -9.06 -18.01 -0.57
C LEU A 65 -7.93 -17.13 -1.13
N LEU A 66 -7.11 -16.60 -0.22
CA LEU A 66 -5.98 -15.71 -0.53
C LEU A 66 -4.65 -16.37 -0.19
N PHE A 67 -3.73 -16.31 -1.12
CA PHE A 67 -2.33 -16.70 -0.96
C PHE A 67 -1.46 -15.49 -0.64
N ASN A 68 -0.50 -15.67 0.25
CA ASN A 68 0.53 -14.67 0.55
C ASN A 68 1.84 -15.35 0.92
N CYS A 69 2.97 -14.80 0.46
CA CYS A 69 4.30 -15.22 0.86
C CYS A 69 5.09 -14.03 1.40
N LEU A 70 5.54 -14.13 2.65
CA LEU A 70 6.35 -13.10 3.31
C LEU A 70 7.82 -13.10 2.82
N GLY A 71 8.26 -14.17 2.18
CA GLY A 71 9.66 -14.30 1.72
C GLY A 71 9.91 -13.65 0.36
N CYS A 72 8.91 -13.63 -0.54
CA CYS A 72 9.04 -13.02 -1.87
C CYS A 72 7.93 -11.99 -2.17
N ASP A 73 7.13 -11.62 -1.17
CA ASP A 73 6.00 -10.68 -1.27
C ASP A 73 4.94 -11.05 -2.34
N SER A 74 4.96 -12.31 -2.80
CA SER A 74 3.95 -12.82 -3.72
C SER A 74 2.62 -12.96 -3.02
N SER A 75 1.56 -12.42 -3.61
CA SER A 75 0.21 -12.54 -3.09
C SER A 75 -0.82 -12.61 -4.21
N GLY A 76 -1.96 -13.26 -3.96
CA GLY A 76 -3.02 -13.40 -4.94
C GLY A 76 -4.19 -14.24 -4.44
N THR A 77 -5.19 -14.44 -5.29
CA THR A 77 -6.29 -15.36 -5.01
C THR A 77 -5.86 -16.82 -5.20
N ILE A 78 -6.67 -17.76 -4.73
CA ILE A 78 -6.45 -19.18 -5.01
C ILE A 78 -6.41 -19.47 -6.53
N LEU A 79 -7.20 -18.78 -7.33
CA LEU A 79 -7.18 -18.92 -8.80
C LEU A 79 -5.85 -18.45 -9.38
N TRP A 80 -5.33 -17.33 -8.89
CA TRP A 80 -4.02 -16.84 -9.26
C TRP A 80 -2.92 -17.83 -8.88
N LEU A 81 -3.00 -18.45 -7.69
CA LEU A 81 -2.06 -19.47 -7.26
C LEU A 81 -2.08 -20.68 -8.20
N ILE A 82 -3.29 -21.17 -8.54
CA ILE A 82 -3.48 -22.30 -9.47
C ILE A 82 -2.86 -21.99 -10.84
N ALA A 83 -3.22 -20.85 -11.44
CA ALA A 83 -2.70 -20.45 -12.74
C ALA A 83 -1.18 -20.29 -12.74
N THR A 84 -0.63 -19.74 -11.65
CA THR A 84 0.81 -19.50 -11.49
C THR A 84 1.60 -20.80 -11.36
N VAL A 85 1.10 -21.73 -10.54
CA VAL A 85 1.79 -23.03 -10.29
C VAL A 85 1.71 -23.93 -11.51
N ARG A 86 0.58 -23.96 -12.18
CA ARG A 86 0.41 -24.73 -13.41
C ARG A 86 1.19 -24.15 -14.58
N GLY A 87 1.18 -22.84 -14.73
CA GLY A 87 1.91 -22.13 -15.78
C GLY A 87 1.39 -22.33 -17.21
N ASP A 88 0.52 -23.31 -17.43
CA ASP A 88 -0.08 -23.68 -18.73
C ASP A 88 -1.52 -23.19 -18.92
N ILE A 89 -2.10 -22.58 -17.89
CA ILE A 89 -3.49 -22.11 -17.89
C ILE A 89 -3.61 -20.65 -17.46
N THR A 90 -4.62 -19.97 -17.97
CA THR A 90 -5.03 -18.62 -17.55
C THR A 90 -5.77 -18.65 -16.21
N ILE A 91 -6.01 -17.46 -15.62
CA ILE A 91 -6.83 -17.35 -14.40
C ILE A 91 -8.27 -17.84 -14.65
N ASP A 92 -8.81 -17.61 -15.86
CA ASP A 92 -10.15 -18.07 -16.22
C ASP A 92 -10.22 -19.60 -16.33
N GLU A 93 -9.21 -20.22 -16.93
CA GLU A 93 -9.09 -21.68 -16.99
C GLU A 93 -8.78 -22.30 -15.62
N ALA A 94 -8.02 -21.61 -14.76
CA ALA A 94 -7.76 -22.04 -13.38
C ALA A 94 -9.04 -22.16 -12.55
N ARG A 95 -10.01 -21.39 -12.89
CA ARG A 95 -11.33 -21.40 -12.30
C ARG A 95 -12.17 -22.61 -12.74
N GLU A 96 -12.20 -22.91 -14.04
CA GLU A 96 -12.85 -24.11 -14.54
C GLU A 96 -12.20 -25.37 -13.92
N TRP A 97 -10.88 -25.34 -13.82
CA TRP A 97 -10.11 -26.39 -13.16
C TRP A 97 -10.48 -26.53 -11.68
N LEU A 98 -10.56 -25.44 -10.92
CA LEU A 98 -10.95 -25.45 -9.50
C LEU A 98 -12.36 -26.05 -9.31
N LEU A 99 -13.30 -25.68 -10.15
CA LEU A 99 -14.67 -26.20 -10.12
C LEU A 99 -14.73 -27.69 -10.46
N GLY A 100 -13.87 -28.14 -11.40
CA GLY A 100 -13.77 -29.55 -11.79
C GLY A 100 -13.16 -30.44 -10.70
N GLU A 101 -11.99 -30.07 -10.19
CA GLU A 101 -11.23 -30.84 -9.21
C GLU A 101 -11.92 -30.87 -7.82
N ALA A 102 -12.47 -29.72 -7.39
CA ALA A 102 -13.18 -29.63 -6.11
C ALA A 102 -14.57 -30.32 -6.14
N GLY A 103 -14.96 -30.95 -7.26
CA GLY A 103 -16.26 -31.61 -7.40
C GLY A 103 -17.46 -30.65 -7.39
N LEU A 104 -17.22 -29.34 -7.45
CA LEU A 104 -18.24 -28.31 -7.38
C LEU A 104 -19.09 -28.23 -8.65
N THR A 105 -18.61 -28.75 -9.78
CA THR A 105 -19.36 -28.88 -11.03
C THR A 105 -20.61 -29.74 -10.92
N ARG A 106 -20.71 -30.60 -9.90
CA ARG A 106 -21.90 -31.43 -9.64
C ARG A 106 -22.94 -30.78 -8.74
N ALA A 107 -22.54 -29.71 -8.00
CA ALA A 107 -23.40 -29.07 -7.01
C ALA A 107 -23.99 -27.73 -7.48
N VAL A 108 -23.44 -27.10 -8.54
CA VAL A 108 -23.81 -25.75 -8.99
C VAL A 108 -24.28 -25.80 -10.44
N GLY A 109 -25.47 -25.30 -10.74
CA GLY A 109 -26.01 -25.24 -12.10
C GLY A 109 -25.32 -24.18 -12.96
N LEU A 110 -25.25 -24.43 -14.28
CA LEU A 110 -24.64 -23.53 -15.27
C LEU A 110 -25.07 -22.04 -15.16
N PRO A 111 -26.36 -21.70 -14.86
CA PRO A 111 -26.81 -20.32 -14.66
C PRO A 111 -26.18 -19.64 -13.47
N ASP A 112 -25.91 -20.37 -12.39
CA ASP A 112 -25.31 -19.84 -11.17
C ASP A 112 -23.81 -19.58 -11.36
N MET A 113 -23.15 -20.38 -12.21
CA MET A 113 -21.79 -20.15 -12.65
C MET A 113 -21.64 -18.88 -13.45
N LEU A 114 -22.51 -18.61 -14.42
CA LEU A 114 -22.47 -17.37 -15.23
C LEU A 114 -22.70 -16.13 -14.38
N ALA A 115 -23.64 -16.19 -13.42
CA ALA A 115 -23.90 -15.09 -12.49
C ALA A 115 -22.70 -14.79 -11.59
N PHE A 116 -21.96 -15.83 -11.20
CA PHE A 116 -20.69 -15.67 -10.46
C PHE A 116 -19.64 -14.90 -11.28
N PHE A 117 -19.57 -15.13 -12.55
CA PHE A 117 -18.60 -14.52 -13.43
C PHE A 117 -18.90 -13.06 -13.72
N ASP A 118 -20.17 -12.75 -13.91
CA ASP A 118 -20.63 -11.37 -14.00
C ASP A 118 -20.32 -10.61 -12.71
N ALA A 119 -20.41 -11.24 -11.55
CA ALA A 119 -20.09 -10.60 -10.29
C ALA A 119 -18.58 -10.41 -10.03
N LEU A 120 -17.71 -11.22 -10.61
CA LEU A 120 -16.24 -11.01 -10.58
C LEU A 120 -15.83 -9.83 -11.47
N TYR A 121 -16.56 -9.62 -12.58
CA TYR A 121 -16.30 -8.53 -13.53
C TYR A 121 -17.21 -7.33 -13.34
N THR A 122 -18.28 -7.45 -12.54
CA THR A 122 -19.03 -6.27 -12.11
C THR A 122 -18.12 -5.45 -11.20
N PRO A 123 -17.84 -4.19 -11.54
CA PRO A 123 -17.08 -3.32 -10.67
C PRO A 123 -17.74 -3.38 -9.29
N LYS A 124 -17.02 -3.86 -8.28
CA LYS A 124 -17.52 -3.82 -6.90
C LYS A 124 -17.91 -2.39 -6.65
N THR A 125 -19.20 -2.12 -6.45
CA THR A 125 -19.65 -0.79 -6.03
C THR A 125 -18.90 -0.51 -4.75
N ARG A 126 -17.92 0.39 -4.84
CA ARG A 126 -17.14 0.78 -3.67
C ARG A 126 -18.09 1.36 -2.65
N PRO A 127 -17.94 1.04 -1.37
CA PRO A 127 -18.74 1.72 -0.36
C PRO A 127 -18.51 3.23 -0.52
N PRO A 128 -19.52 4.05 -0.29
CA PRO A 128 -19.35 5.49 -0.35
C PRO A 128 -18.21 5.91 0.59
N MET A 129 -17.43 6.89 0.15
CA MET A 129 -16.32 7.43 0.94
C MET A 129 -16.84 7.86 2.31
N PRO A 130 -16.19 7.45 3.42
CA PRO A 130 -16.66 7.81 4.75
C PRO A 130 -16.57 9.33 4.94
N VAL A 131 -17.55 9.90 5.63
CA VAL A 131 -17.55 11.31 6.02
C VAL A 131 -17.66 11.40 7.53
N TYR A 132 -16.71 12.06 8.15
CA TYR A 132 -16.65 12.28 9.59
C TYR A 132 -16.93 13.72 9.93
N SER A 133 -17.54 13.95 11.10
CA SER A 133 -17.71 15.30 11.62
C SER A 133 -16.35 15.85 12.10
N PRO A 134 -15.91 17.05 11.68
CA PRO A 134 -14.70 17.69 12.20
C PRO A 134 -14.69 17.83 13.71
N ARG A 135 -15.85 17.89 14.37
CA ARG A 135 -15.97 17.89 15.85
C ARG A 135 -15.34 16.66 16.50
N MET A 136 -15.16 15.57 15.77
CA MET A 136 -14.46 14.40 16.31
C MET A 136 -13.00 14.67 16.63
N LEU A 137 -12.39 15.68 16.00
CA LEU A 137 -11.00 16.08 16.23
C LEU A 137 -10.88 17.00 17.47
N GLU A 138 -11.96 17.65 17.93
CA GLU A 138 -11.95 18.59 19.05
C GLU A 138 -11.50 17.97 20.38
N ARG A 139 -11.59 16.65 20.51
CA ARG A 139 -11.07 15.90 21.66
C ARG A 139 -9.55 15.91 21.74
N TRP A 140 -8.87 16.23 20.65
CA TRP A 140 -7.42 16.26 20.53
C TRP A 140 -6.99 17.67 20.11
N ARG A 141 -6.67 18.53 21.06
CA ARG A 141 -6.51 19.97 20.79
C ARG A 141 -5.07 20.45 20.67
N SER A 142 -4.10 19.69 21.13
CA SER A 142 -2.70 20.12 21.11
C SER A 142 -1.95 19.56 19.90
N VAL A 143 -1.08 20.36 19.31
CA VAL A 143 -0.13 19.91 18.31
C VAL A 143 1.00 19.14 19.01
N PRO A 144 1.41 17.94 18.53
CA PRO A 144 2.51 17.22 19.16
C PRO A 144 3.85 17.94 18.99
N ASP A 145 4.58 18.18 20.07
CA ASP A 145 5.93 18.81 20.04
C ASP A 145 6.89 18.07 19.08
N TYR A 146 6.81 16.75 19.04
CA TYR A 146 7.60 15.92 18.12
C TYR A 146 7.44 16.34 16.65
N ILE A 147 6.23 16.66 16.22
CA ILE A 147 5.94 17.06 14.83
C ILE A 147 6.62 18.40 14.52
N VAL A 148 6.57 19.34 15.45
CA VAL A 148 7.14 20.68 15.26
C VAL A 148 8.67 20.65 15.43
N ARG A 149 9.17 20.11 16.53
CA ARG A 149 10.59 20.24 16.89
C ARG A 149 11.50 19.21 16.20
N GLU A 150 11.04 17.96 16.13
CA GLU A 150 11.89 16.89 15.59
C GLU A 150 11.65 16.64 14.11
N ARG A 151 10.39 16.83 13.63
CA ARG A 151 10.07 16.70 12.20
C ARG A 151 10.13 18.02 11.44
N GLY A 152 10.31 19.13 12.14
CA GLY A 152 10.49 20.46 11.55
C GLY A 152 9.28 20.98 10.77
N ILE A 153 8.08 20.49 11.09
CA ILE A 153 6.86 20.98 10.44
C ILE A 153 6.42 22.25 11.17
N PRO A 154 6.24 23.39 10.46
CA PRO A 154 5.81 24.65 11.07
C PRO A 154 4.50 24.49 11.85
N ILE A 155 4.40 25.17 12.99
CA ILE A 155 3.21 25.11 13.85
C ILE A 155 1.96 25.59 13.10
N GLU A 156 2.10 26.63 12.28
CA GLU A 156 1.03 27.20 11.46
C GLU A 156 0.52 26.18 10.42
N THR A 157 1.41 25.33 9.92
CA THR A 157 1.04 24.20 9.05
C THR A 157 0.22 23.17 9.82
N CYS A 158 0.68 22.83 11.03
CA CYS A 158 -0.03 21.87 11.89
C CYS A 158 -1.43 22.36 12.25
N GLU A 159 -1.56 23.62 12.62
CA GLU A 159 -2.84 24.25 12.97
C GLU A 159 -3.80 24.31 11.77
N ARG A 160 -3.30 24.73 10.60
CA ARG A 160 -4.10 24.80 9.36
C ARG A 160 -4.59 23.43 8.89
N MET A 161 -3.82 22.38 9.15
CA MET A 161 -4.13 21.00 8.76
C MET A 161 -4.80 20.20 9.88
N ASP A 162 -5.23 20.86 10.97
CA ASP A 162 -5.86 20.26 12.15
C ASP A 162 -5.06 19.10 12.75
N ILE A 163 -3.71 19.14 12.67
CA ILE A 163 -2.87 18.10 13.25
C ILE A 163 -2.92 18.17 14.76
N CYS A 164 -3.25 17.08 15.42
CA CYS A 164 -3.45 17.04 16.85
C CYS A 164 -2.85 15.80 17.50
N LEU A 165 -2.74 15.86 18.85
CA LEU A 165 -2.19 14.79 19.67
C LEU A 165 -3.31 13.91 20.24
N ASP A 166 -3.28 12.63 19.92
CA ASP A 166 -3.99 11.59 20.67
C ASP A 166 -3.02 11.01 21.73
N PRO A 167 -3.18 11.36 23.02
CA PRO A 167 -2.25 10.92 24.06
C PRO A 167 -2.36 9.43 24.38
N ASP A 168 -3.51 8.83 24.09
CA ASP A 168 -3.85 7.48 24.51
C ASP A 168 -4.09 6.48 23.36
N GLY A 169 -3.83 6.82 22.15
CA GLY A 169 -4.11 6.09 20.92
C GLY A 169 -4.52 4.62 21.08
N PHE A 170 -5.54 4.19 20.37
CA PHE A 170 -6.05 2.82 20.40
C PHE A 170 -6.11 2.20 19.02
N MET A 171 -5.95 0.89 18.96
CA MET A 171 -6.23 0.09 17.76
C MET A 171 -7.15 -1.09 18.07
N GLY A 172 -7.83 -1.59 17.05
CA GLY A 172 -8.78 -2.71 17.17
C GLY A 172 -10.22 -2.25 17.41
N PRO A 173 -11.16 -3.19 17.31
CA PRO A 173 -12.57 -2.93 17.53
C PRO A 173 -12.87 -2.61 19.00
N PRO A 174 -14.01 -1.97 19.32
CA PRO A 174 -14.33 -1.52 20.67
C PRO A 174 -14.20 -2.59 21.75
N GLU A 175 -14.54 -3.83 21.41
CA GLU A 175 -14.52 -5.00 22.31
C GLU A 175 -13.12 -5.60 22.51
N ALA A 176 -12.15 -5.23 21.66
CA ALA A 176 -10.78 -5.74 21.72
C ALA A 176 -9.74 -4.63 21.50
N ARG A 177 -9.99 -3.46 22.09
CA ARG A 177 -9.08 -2.32 21.97
C ARG A 177 -7.76 -2.55 22.66
N VAL A 178 -6.67 -2.29 21.93
CA VAL A 178 -5.31 -2.30 22.45
C VAL A 178 -4.81 -0.86 22.52
N ARG A 179 -4.32 -0.44 23.67
CA ARG A 179 -3.71 0.88 23.84
C ARG A 179 -2.38 0.92 23.11
N THR A 180 -2.16 1.92 22.27
CA THR A 180 -0.94 2.07 21.45
C THR A 180 -0.01 3.18 21.95
N GLY A 181 -0.46 3.98 22.93
CA GLY A 181 0.25 5.16 23.41
C GLY A 181 0.10 6.38 22.50
N PRO A 182 0.89 7.43 22.71
CA PRO A 182 0.69 8.73 22.06
C PRO A 182 0.88 8.66 20.53
N ARG A 183 -0.03 9.31 19.80
CA ARG A 183 -0.02 9.41 18.34
C ARG A 183 -0.29 10.82 17.85
N ALA A 184 0.37 11.21 16.76
CA ALA A 184 -0.01 12.40 16.00
C ALA A 184 -1.15 12.02 15.06
N VAL A 185 -2.29 12.68 15.19
CA VAL A 185 -3.45 12.54 14.31
C VAL A 185 -3.27 13.50 13.15
N ILE A 186 -3.32 12.98 11.93
CA ILE A 186 -3.17 13.71 10.67
C ILE A 186 -4.50 13.57 9.92
N PRO A 187 -5.39 14.56 10.00
CA PRO A 187 -6.66 14.54 9.31
C PRO A 187 -6.48 14.57 7.79
N HIS A 188 -7.40 13.94 7.10
CA HIS A 188 -7.47 13.98 5.65
C HIS A 188 -8.81 14.53 5.20
N TYR A 189 -8.73 15.65 4.53
CA TYR A 189 -9.87 16.30 3.90
C TYR A 189 -9.86 16.04 2.40
N TRP A 190 -11.02 15.68 1.86
CA TRP A 190 -11.25 15.49 0.44
C TRP A 190 -12.50 16.23 0.03
N ASP A 191 -12.40 17.09 -0.97
CA ASP A 191 -13.48 17.99 -1.40
C ASP A 191 -14.15 18.75 -0.22
N GLY A 192 -13.33 19.20 0.72
CA GLY A 192 -13.78 19.95 1.89
C GLY A 192 -14.40 19.10 3.00
N GLN A 193 -14.52 17.79 2.84
CA GLN A 193 -15.06 16.87 3.85
C GLN A 193 -13.95 16.11 4.56
N LEU A 194 -14.06 15.93 5.88
CA LEU A 194 -13.18 15.06 6.63
C LEU A 194 -13.53 13.60 6.29
N VAL A 195 -12.65 12.94 5.50
CA VAL A 195 -12.87 11.55 5.07
C VAL A 195 -12.14 10.53 5.94
N GLY A 196 -11.42 11.00 6.95
CA GLY A 196 -10.71 10.18 7.91
C GLY A 196 -9.43 10.83 8.40
N TRP A 197 -8.63 10.06 9.07
CA TRP A 197 -7.28 10.47 9.50
C TRP A 197 -6.34 9.28 9.58
N GLN A 198 -5.06 9.56 9.43
CA GLN A 198 -4.00 8.67 9.86
C GLN A 198 -3.46 9.11 11.20
N SER A 199 -3.10 8.16 12.05
CA SER A 199 -2.41 8.44 13.30
C SER A 199 -1.00 7.83 13.29
N ARG A 200 0.01 8.69 13.40
CA ARG A 200 1.42 8.32 13.43
C ARG A 200 1.87 8.07 14.87
N ARG A 201 2.55 6.95 15.08
CA ARG A 201 3.18 6.62 16.36
C ARG A 201 4.22 7.68 16.74
N LEU A 202 4.16 8.15 17.98
CA LEU A 202 5.10 9.11 18.56
C LEU A 202 6.11 8.42 19.49
N PRO A 203 7.23 9.09 19.86
CA PRO A 203 8.09 8.63 20.93
C PRO A 203 7.30 8.39 22.23
N GLY A 204 7.62 7.30 22.94
CA GLY A 204 6.89 6.86 24.13
C GLY A 204 5.67 5.97 23.87
N ALA A 205 5.25 5.80 22.62
CA ALA A 205 4.25 4.80 22.26
C ALA A 205 4.88 3.41 22.15
N ASP A 206 4.04 2.37 22.26
CA ASP A 206 4.47 0.98 22.13
C ASP A 206 5.10 0.71 20.75
N PRO A 207 6.38 0.35 20.68
CA PRO A 207 7.10 0.09 19.43
C PRO A 207 6.58 -1.13 18.65
N SER A 208 5.87 -2.05 19.29
CA SER A 208 5.27 -3.20 18.64
C SER A 208 4.03 -2.85 17.79
N THR A 209 3.47 -1.64 18.00
CA THR A 209 2.30 -1.18 17.25
C THR A 209 2.70 -0.57 15.90
N PRO A 210 1.82 -0.62 14.89
CA PRO A 210 2.13 -0.07 13.57
C PRO A 210 2.54 1.42 13.62
N LYS A 211 3.50 1.81 12.76
CA LYS A 211 3.94 3.21 12.63
C LYS A 211 2.77 4.14 12.29
N TYR A 212 1.88 3.69 11.42
CA TYR A 212 0.65 4.38 11.04
C TYR A 212 -0.57 3.50 11.28
N LEU A 213 -1.64 4.12 11.76
CA LEU A 213 -2.98 3.55 11.83
C LEU A 213 -3.94 4.50 11.11
N SER A 214 -4.84 3.94 10.35
CA SER A 214 -5.89 4.71 9.65
C SER A 214 -7.26 4.44 10.26
N THR A 215 -8.16 5.40 10.11
CA THR A 215 -9.59 5.18 10.43
C THR A 215 -10.17 4.05 9.58
N PRO A 216 -11.19 3.33 10.07
CA PRO A 216 -11.89 2.33 9.28
C PRO A 216 -12.42 2.93 7.95
N GLY A 217 -12.19 2.23 6.84
CA GLY A 217 -12.62 2.71 5.52
C GLY A 217 -11.83 3.91 4.99
N PHE A 218 -10.67 4.24 5.56
CA PHE A 218 -9.83 5.34 5.11
C PHE A 218 -9.50 5.22 3.61
N PRO A 219 -9.87 6.22 2.78
CA PRO A 219 -9.85 6.10 1.31
C PRO A 219 -8.46 6.39 0.71
N ARG A 220 -7.40 5.83 1.29
CA ARG A 220 -6.01 6.10 0.87
C ARG A 220 -5.75 5.72 -0.58
N ASP A 221 -6.43 4.70 -1.08
CA ASP A 221 -6.21 4.15 -2.42
C ASP A 221 -6.99 4.93 -3.51
N GLU A 222 -7.82 5.89 -3.11
CA GLU A 222 -8.70 6.67 -3.99
C GLU A 222 -8.43 8.18 -3.93
N THR A 223 -7.65 8.61 -2.94
CA THR A 223 -7.44 10.03 -2.66
C THR A 223 -5.96 10.38 -2.58
N ILE A 224 -5.67 11.66 -2.64
CA ILE A 224 -4.34 12.24 -2.56
C ILE A 224 -4.30 13.22 -1.38
N PHE A 225 -3.32 13.07 -0.49
CA PHE A 225 -3.15 14.00 0.61
C PHE A 225 -2.56 15.33 0.14
N GLY A 226 -3.12 16.44 0.59
CA GLY A 226 -2.66 17.77 0.21
C GLY A 226 -3.03 18.19 -1.22
N ARG A 227 -4.09 17.62 -1.79
CA ARG A 227 -4.55 17.87 -3.16
C ARG A 227 -4.74 19.36 -3.45
N GLU A 228 -4.06 19.86 -4.49
CA GLU A 228 -4.16 21.23 -5.00
C GLU A 228 -4.64 21.26 -6.45
N TYR A 229 -5.89 21.66 -6.69
CA TYR A 229 -6.51 21.62 -8.02
C TYR A 229 -5.97 22.65 -9.02
N LEU A 230 -5.42 23.77 -8.54
CA LEU A 230 -5.05 24.92 -9.39
C LEU A 230 -3.60 24.90 -9.89
N ARG A 231 -2.82 23.89 -9.53
CA ARG A 231 -1.40 23.83 -9.92
C ARG A 231 -1.19 22.97 -11.15
N SER A 232 -0.44 23.48 -12.11
CA SER A 232 -0.07 22.74 -13.33
C SER A 232 1.10 21.77 -13.12
N GLU A 233 1.91 21.99 -12.10
CA GLU A 233 3.03 21.14 -11.70
C GLU A 233 2.92 20.78 -10.24
N VAL A 234 3.25 19.53 -9.90
CA VAL A 234 3.22 19.06 -8.53
C VAL A 234 4.34 18.04 -8.27
N VAL A 235 4.91 18.09 -7.07
CA VAL A 235 5.81 17.06 -6.56
C VAL A 235 4.97 16.00 -5.87
N VAL A 236 5.15 14.74 -6.26
CA VAL A 236 4.44 13.59 -5.70
C VAL A 236 5.38 12.84 -4.76
N VAL A 237 4.96 12.66 -3.51
CA VAL A 237 5.70 11.96 -2.46
C VAL A 237 4.89 10.82 -1.87
N GLU A 238 5.53 9.93 -1.11
CA GLU A 238 4.84 8.78 -0.52
C GLU A 238 4.02 9.15 0.73
N SER A 239 4.56 9.98 1.59
CA SER A 239 4.00 10.16 2.93
C SER A 239 3.40 11.55 3.15
N PRO A 240 2.29 11.66 3.91
CA PRO A 240 1.78 12.94 4.39
C PRO A 240 2.83 13.77 5.14
N MET A 241 3.79 13.12 5.82
CA MET A 241 4.85 13.84 6.54
C MET A 241 5.78 14.61 5.59
N SER A 242 6.10 14.05 4.43
CA SER A 242 6.90 14.73 3.40
C SER A 242 6.14 15.92 2.81
N GLN A 243 4.84 15.74 2.56
CA GLN A 243 3.97 16.82 2.10
C GLN A 243 3.90 17.96 3.13
N LEU A 244 3.60 17.65 4.38
CA LEU A 244 3.50 18.63 5.47
C LEU A 244 4.81 19.38 5.71
N ARG A 245 5.95 18.71 5.56
CA ARG A 245 7.28 19.29 5.80
C ARG A 245 7.64 20.35 4.76
N HIS A 246 7.29 20.11 3.49
CA HIS A 246 7.77 20.94 2.37
C HIS A 246 6.68 21.68 1.59
N GLN A 247 5.41 21.64 1.99
CA GLN A 247 4.31 22.28 1.27
C GLN A 247 4.44 23.80 1.08
N HIS A 248 5.31 24.44 1.85
CA HIS A 248 5.57 25.89 1.73
C HIS A 248 6.62 26.22 0.65
N HIS A 249 7.34 25.23 0.11
CA HIS A 249 8.33 25.41 -0.94
C HIS A 249 7.79 25.13 -2.34
N SER A 250 6.89 24.16 -2.45
CA SER A 250 6.34 23.74 -3.73
C SER A 250 4.93 23.17 -3.56
N SER A 251 4.19 23.08 -4.65
CA SER A 251 3.00 22.23 -4.67
C SER A 251 3.42 20.78 -4.52
N ILE A 252 3.00 20.15 -3.44
CA ILE A 252 3.41 18.80 -3.08
C ILE A 252 2.21 18.00 -2.58
N GLU A 253 2.07 16.79 -3.09
CA GLU A 253 0.94 15.89 -2.82
C GLU A 253 1.46 14.50 -2.43
N ALA A 254 0.75 13.78 -1.54
CA ALA A 254 1.20 12.47 -1.08
C ALA A 254 0.19 11.35 -1.38
N THR A 255 0.72 10.17 -1.73
CA THR A 255 -0.04 8.97 -2.14
C THR A 255 -0.34 8.00 -1.00
N PHE A 256 0.03 8.32 0.24
CA PHE A 256 -0.10 7.45 1.41
C PHE A 256 0.73 6.15 1.36
N GLY A 257 1.74 6.09 0.54
CA GLY A 257 2.68 4.98 0.41
C GLY A 257 3.20 4.80 -1.03
N ALA A 258 4.13 3.86 -1.20
CA ALA A 258 4.78 3.60 -2.49
C ALA A 258 3.84 2.95 -3.54
N VAL A 259 2.76 2.29 -3.11
CA VAL A 259 1.79 1.69 -4.04
C VAL A 259 0.83 2.79 -4.50
N VAL A 260 0.99 3.22 -5.75
CA VAL A 260 0.13 4.24 -6.37
C VAL A 260 -0.93 3.54 -7.21
N THR A 261 -2.20 3.76 -6.91
CA THR A 261 -3.34 3.14 -7.62
C THR A 261 -3.66 3.86 -8.93
N ASP A 262 -4.50 3.28 -9.78
CA ASP A 262 -4.95 3.94 -11.02
C ASP A 262 -5.84 5.14 -10.69
N GLU A 263 -6.65 5.04 -9.66
CA GLU A 263 -7.51 6.12 -9.16
C GLU A 263 -6.66 7.31 -8.67
N GLN A 264 -5.57 7.04 -7.96
CA GLN A 264 -4.62 8.09 -7.56
C GLN A 264 -3.92 8.71 -8.76
N ILE A 265 -3.56 7.91 -9.78
CA ILE A 265 -3.02 8.44 -11.04
C ILE A 265 -4.01 9.39 -11.71
N GLU A 266 -5.29 8.98 -11.85
CA GLU A 266 -6.34 9.81 -12.43
C GLU A 266 -6.48 11.15 -11.70
N GLU A 267 -6.43 11.13 -10.37
CA GLU A 267 -6.49 12.36 -9.56
C GLU A 267 -5.22 13.21 -9.74
N LEU A 268 -4.03 12.60 -9.74
CA LEU A 268 -2.77 13.30 -9.90
C LEU A 268 -2.65 13.98 -11.27
N VAL A 269 -3.12 13.38 -12.34
CA VAL A 269 -2.98 13.94 -13.70
C VAL A 269 -4.07 14.96 -14.05
N ARG A 270 -5.16 15.03 -13.29
CA ARG A 270 -6.29 15.91 -13.59
C ARG A 270 -5.89 17.38 -13.62
N GLY A 271 -5.90 17.98 -14.82
CA GLY A 271 -5.53 19.38 -15.05
C GLY A 271 -4.03 19.68 -14.92
N ARG A 272 -3.20 18.66 -14.85
CA ARG A 272 -1.74 18.80 -14.68
C ARG A 272 -1.00 18.73 -16.00
N LYS A 273 0.12 19.50 -16.09
CA LYS A 273 1.06 19.44 -17.20
C LYS A 273 2.30 18.62 -16.87
N LYS A 274 2.65 18.57 -15.57
CA LYS A 274 3.89 17.93 -15.12
C LYS A 274 3.74 17.36 -13.71
N LEU A 275 4.20 16.12 -13.53
CA LEU A 275 4.42 15.48 -12.23
C LEU A 275 5.91 15.29 -12.00
N ILE A 276 6.37 15.56 -10.78
CA ILE A 276 7.73 15.30 -10.32
C ILE A 276 7.64 14.26 -9.19
N TRP A 277 8.05 13.04 -9.46
CA TRP A 277 8.00 11.95 -8.50
C TRP A 277 9.22 11.98 -7.59
N PHE A 278 8.99 12.14 -6.31
CA PHE A 278 10.03 12.10 -5.27
C PHE A 278 9.66 11.04 -4.24
N MET A 279 9.78 9.78 -4.64
CA MET A 279 9.50 8.63 -3.80
C MET A 279 10.66 8.37 -2.83
N ASP A 280 10.40 7.62 -1.75
CA ASP A 280 11.42 7.26 -0.78
C ASP A 280 12.54 6.45 -1.48
N ASN A 281 13.77 6.68 -1.06
CA ASN A 281 14.92 6.08 -1.75
C ASN A 281 15.23 4.69 -1.20
N ASP A 282 14.22 3.82 -1.29
CA ASP A 282 14.24 2.42 -0.89
C ASP A 282 13.65 1.50 -1.97
N THR A 283 13.62 0.21 -1.69
CA THR A 283 13.10 -0.79 -2.65
C THR A 283 11.63 -0.55 -3.04
N ALA A 284 10.79 -0.04 -2.12
CA ALA A 284 9.38 0.22 -2.40
C ALA A 284 9.21 1.43 -3.32
N GLY A 285 9.88 2.53 -3.00
CA GLY A 285 9.89 3.74 -3.83
C GLY A 285 10.51 3.52 -5.21
N TRP A 286 11.59 2.73 -5.31
CA TRP A 286 12.17 2.38 -6.62
C TRP A 286 11.22 1.57 -7.49
N ARG A 287 10.48 0.62 -6.89
CA ARG A 287 9.41 -0.13 -7.59
C ARG A 287 8.25 0.76 -8.01
N ALA A 288 7.92 1.75 -7.21
CA ALA A 288 6.89 2.73 -7.57
C ALA A 288 7.27 3.52 -8.82
N VAL A 289 8.56 3.85 -8.99
CA VAL A 289 9.08 4.60 -10.13
C VAL A 289 9.34 3.70 -11.35
N ALA A 290 10.17 2.67 -11.18
CA ALA A 290 10.63 1.82 -12.29
C ALA A 290 9.60 0.75 -12.70
N GLY A 291 8.59 0.50 -11.89
CA GLY A 291 7.75 -0.68 -12.03
C GLY A 291 8.42 -1.92 -11.44
N ARG A 292 7.77 -3.05 -11.63
CA ARG A 292 8.26 -4.34 -11.14
C ARG A 292 7.88 -5.47 -12.08
N THR A 293 8.74 -6.45 -12.18
CA THR A 293 8.37 -7.73 -12.80
C THR A 293 7.88 -8.68 -11.71
N PHE A 294 6.72 -9.25 -11.93
CA PHE A 294 6.12 -10.22 -11.03
C PHE A 294 5.54 -11.36 -11.87
N ASN A 295 5.95 -12.58 -11.57
CA ASN A 295 5.57 -13.79 -12.33
C ASN A 295 5.77 -13.65 -13.86
N GLY A 296 6.92 -13.13 -14.27
CA GLY A 296 7.24 -12.93 -15.69
C GLY A 296 6.46 -11.80 -16.36
N ARG A 297 5.51 -11.15 -15.68
CA ARG A 297 4.75 -10.01 -16.18
C ARG A 297 5.31 -8.72 -15.61
N PHE A 298 5.57 -7.75 -16.49
CA PHE A 298 5.98 -6.41 -16.07
C PHE A 298 4.76 -5.56 -15.70
N PHE A 299 4.83 -4.90 -14.55
CA PHE A 299 3.88 -3.91 -14.07
C PHE A 299 4.56 -2.55 -14.09
N PRO A 300 4.09 -1.61 -14.91
CA PRO A 300 4.73 -0.30 -15.07
C PRO A 300 4.65 0.53 -13.78
N GLY A 301 5.66 1.36 -13.58
CA GLY A 301 5.70 2.31 -12.47
C GLY A 301 4.67 3.43 -12.62
N ALA A 302 4.48 4.18 -11.56
CA ALA A 302 3.52 5.28 -11.54
C ALA A 302 3.84 6.38 -12.59
N PRO A 303 5.10 6.81 -12.80
CA PRO A 303 5.45 7.77 -13.85
C PRO A 303 5.09 7.28 -15.25
N GLU A 304 5.35 6.02 -15.57
CA GLU A 304 5.02 5.43 -16.87
C GLU A 304 3.50 5.41 -17.08
N ARG A 305 2.73 5.00 -16.07
CA ARG A 305 1.27 4.98 -16.14
C ARG A 305 0.69 6.38 -16.33
N ALA A 306 1.23 7.39 -15.63
CA ALA A 306 0.80 8.78 -15.72
C ALA A 306 1.23 9.46 -17.05
N SER A 307 2.23 8.93 -17.77
CA SER A 307 2.83 9.55 -18.95
C SER A 307 1.87 9.72 -20.14
N ARG A 308 0.72 9.03 -20.12
CA ARG A 308 -0.34 9.18 -21.13
C ARG A 308 -1.04 10.54 -21.07
N TRP A 309 -0.96 11.24 -19.93
CA TRP A 309 -1.74 12.46 -19.69
C TRP A 309 -0.87 13.70 -19.47
N CYS A 310 0.33 13.54 -18.92
CA CYS A 310 1.21 14.67 -18.62
C CYS A 310 2.69 14.26 -18.64
N GLN A 311 3.56 15.27 -18.57
CA GLN A 311 5.00 15.03 -18.44
C GLN A 311 5.32 14.47 -17.06
N ASN A 312 6.20 13.46 -17.01
CA ASN A 312 6.63 12.83 -15.78
C ASN A 312 8.14 12.90 -15.62
N TRP A 313 8.53 13.43 -14.49
CA TRP A 313 9.92 13.58 -14.07
C TRP A 313 10.12 12.88 -12.74
N VAL A 314 11.35 12.46 -12.46
CA VAL A 314 11.69 11.75 -11.22
C VAL A 314 12.89 12.44 -10.59
N VAL A 315 12.86 12.63 -9.28
CA VAL A 315 14.02 13.14 -8.55
C VAL A 315 15.08 12.08 -8.48
N GLN A 316 16.27 12.37 -8.99
CA GLN A 316 17.45 11.50 -8.95
C GLN A 316 18.23 11.76 -7.65
N SER A 317 17.62 11.44 -6.50
CA SER A 317 18.26 11.67 -5.20
C SER A 317 19.36 10.64 -4.93
N PRO A 318 20.57 11.08 -4.59
CA PRO A 318 21.64 10.16 -4.14
C PRO A 318 21.55 9.84 -2.64
N PHE A 319 20.57 10.35 -1.91
CA PHE A 319 20.51 10.26 -0.45
C PHE A 319 19.56 9.16 0.02
N ALA A 320 19.95 8.47 1.11
CA ALA A 320 19.15 7.41 1.73
C ALA A 320 17.93 7.93 2.53
N ALA A 321 17.88 9.25 2.77
CA ALA A 321 16.77 9.85 3.53
C ALA A 321 15.50 9.96 2.70
N ASP A 322 14.34 9.84 3.36
CA ASP A 322 13.07 10.23 2.79
C ASP A 322 12.96 11.77 2.69
N PRO A 323 12.08 12.32 1.83
CA PRO A 323 11.95 13.77 1.69
C PRO A 323 11.65 14.49 3.02
N ALA A 324 10.88 13.86 3.93
CA ALA A 324 10.53 14.46 5.22
C ALA A 324 11.72 14.62 6.19
N GLU A 325 12.87 14.01 5.91
CA GLU A 325 14.09 14.09 6.73
C GLU A 325 15.07 15.13 6.21
N MET A 326 14.85 15.68 5.02
CA MET A 326 15.74 16.64 4.37
C MET A 326 15.49 18.06 4.88
N SER A 327 16.55 18.89 4.79
CA SER A 327 16.39 20.34 4.98
C SER A 327 15.63 20.94 3.78
N ASP A 328 15.09 22.13 3.98
CA ASP A 328 14.35 22.83 2.95
C ASP A 328 15.21 23.17 1.74
N GLU A 329 16.48 23.58 2.00
CA GLU A 329 17.45 23.88 0.95
C GLU A 329 17.79 22.64 0.12
N LEU A 330 18.04 21.50 0.78
CA LEU A 330 18.36 20.25 0.09
C LEU A 330 17.16 19.77 -0.73
N TYR A 331 15.96 19.79 -0.14
CA TYR A 331 14.73 19.45 -0.86
C TYR A 331 14.56 20.33 -2.10
N HIS A 332 14.71 21.66 -1.95
CA HIS A 332 14.56 22.58 -3.06
C HIS A 332 15.56 22.30 -4.21
N VAL A 333 16.83 22.10 -3.89
CA VAL A 333 17.86 21.76 -4.88
C VAL A 333 17.51 20.45 -5.61
N LEU A 334 17.05 19.43 -4.88
CA LEU A 334 16.72 18.15 -5.49
C LEU A 334 15.53 18.23 -6.45
N VAL A 335 14.47 18.96 -6.10
CA VAL A 335 13.28 19.08 -6.96
C VAL A 335 13.43 20.07 -8.12
N THR A 336 14.47 20.88 -8.11
CA THR A 336 14.74 21.86 -9.19
C THR A 336 15.88 21.43 -10.11
N GLU A 337 16.97 20.89 -9.56
CA GLU A 337 18.20 20.66 -10.31
C GLU A 337 18.48 19.16 -10.55
N TYR A 338 17.96 18.28 -9.70
CA TYR A 338 18.23 16.84 -9.77
C TYR A 338 17.00 16.04 -10.24
N VAL A 339 16.27 16.58 -11.21
CA VAL A 339 15.13 15.93 -11.82
C VAL A 339 15.47 15.46 -13.23
N VAL A 340 15.07 14.22 -13.55
CA VAL A 340 15.27 13.62 -14.86
C VAL A 340 13.94 13.13 -15.42
N PRO A 341 13.75 13.09 -16.76
CA PRO A 341 12.62 12.41 -17.36
C PRO A 341 12.56 10.96 -16.85
N TRP A 342 11.36 10.46 -16.58
CA TRP A 342 11.21 9.12 -15.97
C TRP A 342 11.86 8.00 -16.79
N GLN A 343 11.94 8.16 -18.12
CA GLN A 343 12.51 7.15 -19.02
C GLN A 343 14.03 6.95 -18.85
N VAL A 344 14.73 7.97 -18.33
CA VAL A 344 16.19 7.94 -18.12
C VAL A 344 16.56 7.86 -16.65
N TRP A 345 15.57 7.74 -15.75
CA TRP A 345 15.83 7.58 -14.33
C TRP A 345 16.49 6.22 -14.07
N GLU A 346 17.51 6.23 -13.25
CA GLU A 346 18.20 5.02 -12.83
C GLU A 346 18.18 4.90 -11.30
N GLN A 347 17.96 3.67 -10.81
CA GLN A 347 18.07 3.38 -9.40
C GLN A 347 19.49 3.70 -8.89
N PRO A 348 19.63 4.48 -7.81
CA PRO A 348 20.93 4.80 -7.25
C PRO A 348 21.71 3.54 -6.85
N LYS A 349 22.94 3.39 -7.34
CA LYS A 349 23.83 2.26 -7.00
C LYS A 349 24.49 2.41 -5.61
N VAL A 350 24.64 3.64 -5.17
CA VAL A 350 25.22 4.00 -3.87
C VAL A 350 24.37 5.11 -3.28
N LEU A 351 24.02 4.96 -2.01
CA LEU A 351 23.29 5.98 -1.26
C LEU A 351 24.24 6.66 -0.28
N TYR A 352 24.02 7.95 -0.08
CA TYR A 352 24.76 8.81 0.83
C TYR A 352 23.89 9.29 1.98
N CYS A 353 24.50 9.56 3.11
CA CYS A 353 23.84 10.24 4.23
C CYS A 353 23.65 11.72 3.88
N HIS A 354 22.42 12.23 3.98
CA HIS A 354 22.12 13.63 3.68
C HIS A 354 22.73 14.64 4.67
N ARG A 355 23.22 14.19 5.85
CA ARG A 355 23.81 15.04 6.88
C ARG A 355 25.33 15.17 6.74
N CYS A 356 26.04 14.08 6.50
CA CYS A 356 27.50 14.08 6.42
C CYS A 356 28.04 13.85 5.00
N PHE A 357 27.21 13.60 4.02
CA PHE A 357 27.55 13.34 2.61
C PHE A 357 28.48 12.14 2.39
N GLN A 358 28.67 11.31 3.40
CA GLN A 358 29.39 10.05 3.28
C GLN A 358 28.44 8.93 2.86
N ARG A 359 28.98 7.78 2.47
CA ARG A 359 28.17 6.60 2.17
C ARG A 359 27.20 6.32 3.31
N ALA A 360 25.95 5.98 2.97
CA ALA A 360 24.91 5.72 3.96
C ALA A 360 25.36 4.66 4.98
N HIS A 361 25.11 4.93 6.25
CA HIS A 361 25.54 4.10 7.38
C HIS A 361 24.39 3.94 8.38
N PRO A 362 24.29 2.80 9.08
CA PRO A 362 23.32 2.63 10.15
C PRO A 362 23.72 3.46 11.38
N GLY A 363 22.70 4.01 12.06
CA GLY A 363 22.85 4.80 13.29
C GLY A 363 22.86 6.31 13.09
N ALA A 364 22.90 7.03 14.23
CA ALA A 364 22.90 8.50 14.22
C ALA A 364 24.17 9.03 13.56
N CYS A 365 23.99 9.96 12.62
CA CYS A 365 25.10 10.67 12.01
C CYS A 365 25.79 11.53 13.09
N ARG A 366 27.09 11.31 13.29
CA ARG A 366 27.95 12.12 14.16
C ARG A 366 28.63 13.20 13.28
N GLY A 367 27.80 14.04 12.68
CA GLY A 367 28.29 15.19 11.93
C GLY A 367 28.38 16.43 12.81
#